data_bd86fa561527b04b370eccf9d7c19f86
#
_entry.id   bd86fa561527b04b370eccf9d7c19f86
#
_cell.length_a   1.000
_cell.length_b   1.000
_cell.length_c   1.000
_cell.angle_alpha   90.00
_cell.angle_beta   90.00
_cell.angle_gamma   90.00
#
_symmetry.space_group_name_H-M   'P 1'
#
loop_
_entity.id
_entity.type
_entity.pdbx_description
1 polymer ?
#
loop_
_entity_poly.entity_id
_entity_poly.type
_entity_poly.pdbx_seq_one_letter_code
_entity_poly.pdbx_strand_id
1 'polypeptide(L)'
;MKHKLLSSQALTMFGALSLLYGISSTALAAGPKVVSGPGVDADCFKPWSDTTKYLQWPKKDGPYRIALVNGFIGNTWRIQMIKTAKAYADQPSVKSQLKEFKVISTGEDLAAQIAAANNFIDSGYDAVIINALNPAAFAPVVKRANAAGVVLLSFDNVIESPDAVTVNVDQVELGRLAARWLLKEIKGDSGKLLEVRGPSGNSVDRDRHNGFHEVLDKSGKKFEVIEVVGKWDDGTAQKAVADAIAIHKKFDGIYTQGGSTGTVQALIDTHHPFIPVSGETENGYRKLCAKYADQGLHGSSGGTGPAQVAVTIKAAIAALQGNPIPQSIALPVSYVEFPNMKEGQDYYPDLNDNFFVGNSFPACNIGFTANEIMGKSETNQ
;
A
#
# COMPACT_ATOMS: atom_id res chain seq x y z
N MET A 1 -95.12 37.58 20.66
CA MET A 1 -95.20 38.12 19.28
C MET A 1 -93.97 37.69 18.55
N LYS A 2 -94.13 36.67 17.76
CA LYS A 2 -94.12 36.61 16.30
C LYS A 2 -92.96 37.38 15.67
N HIS A 3 -91.89 36.71 15.06
CA HIS A 3 -91.72 36.41 13.66
C HIS A 3 -90.42 35.66 13.43
N LYS A 4 -90.50 34.44 12.93
CA LYS A 4 -90.24 33.92 11.56
C LYS A 4 -88.75 34.09 11.10
N LEU A 5 -88.02 33.02 11.11
CA LEU A 5 -87.49 32.16 10.02
C LEU A 5 -87.18 32.84 8.70
N LEU A 6 -85.91 32.72 8.30
CA LEU A 6 -85.60 32.30 6.93
C LEU A 6 -84.14 31.68 6.90
N SER A 7 -84.15 30.47 6.39
CA SER A 7 -82.99 29.63 6.14
C SER A 7 -82.28 30.06 4.86
N SER A 8 -80.93 30.07 4.81
CA SER A 8 -80.24 29.92 3.54
C SER A 8 -79.02 28.95 3.76
N GLN A 9 -79.15 27.85 3.10
CA GLN A 9 -78.07 26.84 2.98
C GLN A 9 -77.03 27.40 2.05
N ALA A 10 -75.77 27.53 2.54
CA ALA A 10 -74.62 27.73 1.73
C ALA A 10 -73.83 26.39 1.64
N LEU A 11 -73.84 25.83 0.47
CA LEU A 11 -73.13 24.59 0.08
C LEU A 11 -71.64 24.92 -0.06
N THR A 12 -70.89 24.53 0.91
CA THR A 12 -69.38 24.66 0.83
C THR A 12 -68.77 23.39 0.21
N MET A 13 -68.33 23.46 -1.03
CA MET A 13 -67.50 22.46 -1.68
C MET A 13 -66.14 22.46 -1.00
N PHE A 14 -65.80 21.41 -0.27
CA PHE A 14 -64.44 21.11 0.13
C PHE A 14 -63.71 20.42 -1.04
N GLY A 15 -62.86 21.18 -1.73
CA GLY A 15 -61.90 20.63 -2.66
C GLY A 15 -60.77 19.96 -1.89
N ALA A 16 -60.75 18.64 -1.90
CA ALA A 16 -59.61 17.86 -1.36
C ALA A 16 -58.40 18.02 -2.28
N LEU A 17 -57.46 18.88 -1.90
CA LEU A 17 -56.13 18.99 -2.55
C LEU A 17 -55.26 17.85 -2.03
N SER A 18 -55.18 16.76 -2.80
CA SER A 18 -54.29 15.64 -2.52
C SER A 18 -52.85 16.07 -2.81
N LEU A 19 -52.12 16.49 -1.77
CA LEU A 19 -50.66 16.62 -1.83
C LEU A 19 -50.04 15.23 -1.95
N LEU A 20 -49.69 14.84 -3.16
CA LEU A 20 -48.79 13.71 -3.42
C LEU A 20 -47.39 14.09 -2.90
N TYR A 21 -47.10 13.77 -1.67
CA TYR A 21 -45.71 13.71 -1.19
C TYR A 21 -45.02 12.57 -1.94
N GLY A 22 -44.30 12.91 -2.98
CA GLY A 22 -43.33 11.99 -3.59
C GLY A 22 -42.28 11.63 -2.55
N ILE A 23 -42.45 10.47 -1.91
CA ILE A 23 -41.40 9.87 -1.11
C ILE A 23 -40.29 9.49 -2.13
N SER A 24 -39.32 10.40 -2.35
CA SER A 24 -38.08 10.01 -2.94
C SER A 24 -37.41 9.02 -1.98
N SER A 25 -37.61 7.74 -2.24
CA SER A 25 -36.82 6.70 -1.62
C SER A 25 -35.37 6.96 -2.06
N THR A 26 -34.61 7.63 -1.22
CA THR A 26 -33.15 7.57 -1.31
C THR A 26 -32.81 6.11 -1.17
N ALA A 27 -32.52 5.45 -2.31
CA ALA A 27 -31.97 4.12 -2.28
C ALA A 27 -30.71 4.23 -1.41
N LEU A 28 -30.73 3.57 -0.26
CA LEU A 28 -29.52 3.42 0.55
C LEU A 28 -28.45 2.90 -0.40
N ALA A 29 -27.34 3.62 -0.49
CA ALA A 29 -26.21 3.20 -1.30
C ALA A 29 -25.80 1.80 -0.80
N ALA A 30 -25.93 0.81 -1.67
CA ALA A 30 -25.61 -0.56 -1.30
C ALA A 30 -24.11 -0.77 -1.40
N GLY A 31 -23.53 -1.40 -0.39
CA GLY A 31 -22.16 -1.91 -0.45
C GLY A 31 -21.96 -2.91 -1.61
N PRO A 32 -20.75 -3.43 -1.80
CA PRO A 32 -20.45 -4.32 -2.90
C PRO A 32 -21.23 -5.64 -2.81
N LYS A 33 -21.57 -6.20 -3.95
CA LYS A 33 -22.09 -7.58 -4.07
C LYS A 33 -20.93 -8.52 -4.33
N VAL A 34 -21.01 -9.73 -3.78
CA VAL A 34 -20.10 -10.82 -4.18
C VAL A 34 -20.62 -11.41 -5.48
N VAL A 35 -19.74 -11.49 -6.47
CA VAL A 35 -20.05 -11.97 -7.81
C VAL A 35 -19.01 -12.97 -8.30
N SER A 36 -19.27 -13.61 -9.44
CA SER A 36 -18.26 -14.47 -10.09
C SER A 36 -17.24 -13.64 -10.86
N GLY A 37 -15.98 -14.11 -10.89
CA GLY A 37 -14.93 -13.58 -11.75
C GLY A 37 -14.79 -14.37 -13.05
N PRO A 38 -13.78 -14.05 -13.87
CA PRO A 38 -12.92 -12.88 -13.71
C PRO A 38 -13.61 -11.57 -14.08
N GLY A 39 -13.08 -10.45 -13.56
CA GLY A 39 -13.48 -9.10 -13.94
C GLY A 39 -12.69 -8.56 -15.13
N VAL A 40 -12.66 -7.22 -15.26
CA VAL A 40 -11.83 -6.53 -16.26
C VAL A 40 -10.34 -6.64 -15.90
N ASP A 41 -9.47 -6.49 -16.90
CA ASP A 41 -8.01 -6.45 -16.73
C ASP A 41 -7.48 -7.63 -15.88
N ALA A 42 -7.94 -8.85 -16.13
CA ALA A 42 -7.63 -10.03 -15.33
C ALA A 42 -6.13 -10.30 -15.15
N ASP A 43 -5.30 -9.92 -16.12
CA ASP A 43 -3.83 -10.01 -16.02
C ASP A 43 -3.23 -8.98 -15.05
N CYS A 44 -3.86 -7.82 -14.93
CA CYS A 44 -3.49 -6.77 -13.98
C CYS A 44 -4.05 -7.06 -12.58
N PHE A 45 -5.33 -7.41 -12.50
CA PHE A 45 -6.03 -7.66 -11.25
C PHE A 45 -6.07 -9.16 -10.94
N LYS A 46 -4.89 -9.75 -10.73
CA LYS A 46 -4.80 -11.17 -10.36
C LYS A 46 -5.37 -11.39 -8.96
N PRO A 47 -6.29 -12.35 -8.77
CA PRO A 47 -6.77 -12.69 -7.44
C PRO A 47 -5.62 -13.27 -6.60
N TRP A 48 -5.65 -13.02 -5.29
CA TRP A 48 -4.64 -13.53 -4.36
C TRP A 48 -4.58 -15.06 -4.33
N SER A 49 -5.74 -15.70 -4.50
CA SER A 49 -5.89 -17.16 -4.58
C SER A 49 -7.14 -17.52 -5.39
N ASP A 50 -7.27 -18.79 -5.72
CA ASP A 50 -8.45 -19.32 -6.43
C ASP A 50 -9.77 -19.16 -5.64
N THR A 51 -9.68 -18.94 -4.31
CA THR A 51 -10.83 -18.71 -3.43
C THR A 51 -11.14 -17.23 -3.22
N THR A 52 -10.35 -16.33 -3.82
CA THR A 52 -10.57 -14.89 -3.69
C THR A 52 -11.93 -14.50 -4.27
N LYS A 53 -12.75 -13.83 -3.48
CA LYS A 53 -14.05 -13.32 -3.91
C LYS A 53 -13.88 -12.13 -4.84
N TYR A 54 -14.87 -11.91 -5.71
CA TYR A 54 -14.96 -10.71 -6.51
C TYR A 54 -16.06 -9.81 -5.95
N LEU A 55 -15.72 -8.53 -5.79
CA LEU A 55 -16.64 -7.50 -5.31
C LEU A 55 -17.07 -6.63 -6.48
N GLN A 56 -18.35 -6.28 -6.50
CA GLN A 56 -18.93 -5.40 -7.53
C GLN A 56 -19.79 -4.33 -6.88
N TRP A 57 -19.45 -3.08 -7.07
CA TRP A 57 -20.28 -1.94 -6.68
C TRP A 57 -21.26 -1.55 -7.80
N PRO A 58 -22.36 -0.88 -7.47
CA PRO A 58 -23.19 -0.22 -8.49
C PRO A 58 -22.32 0.74 -9.31
N LYS A 59 -22.53 0.72 -10.64
CA LYS A 59 -21.85 1.66 -11.54
C LYS A 59 -22.18 3.10 -11.15
N LYS A 60 -21.17 3.96 -11.10
CA LYS A 60 -21.31 5.41 -10.96
C LYS A 60 -20.94 6.09 -12.28
N ASP A 61 -21.57 7.24 -12.54
CA ASP A 61 -21.18 8.08 -13.65
C ASP A 61 -19.97 8.94 -13.26
N GLY A 62 -18.94 8.98 -14.12
CA GLY A 62 -17.79 9.84 -13.92
C GLY A 62 -18.03 11.30 -14.33
N PRO A 63 -17.06 12.18 -14.15
CA PRO A 63 -15.75 11.92 -13.58
C PRO A 63 -15.77 11.79 -12.05
N TYR A 64 -14.84 11.01 -11.50
CA TYR A 64 -14.84 10.56 -10.10
C TYR A 64 -14.03 11.46 -9.16
N ARG A 65 -14.41 11.46 -7.87
CA ARG A 65 -13.63 12.03 -6.78
C ARG A 65 -12.97 10.89 -5.99
N ILE A 66 -11.64 10.83 -6.02
CA ILE A 66 -10.86 9.79 -5.35
C ILE A 66 -9.90 10.43 -4.35
N ALA A 67 -9.85 9.89 -3.13
CA ALA A 67 -8.90 10.33 -2.10
C ALA A 67 -7.89 9.24 -1.78
N LEU A 68 -6.64 9.64 -1.56
CA LEU A 68 -5.57 8.83 -0.99
C LEU A 68 -5.26 9.32 0.43
N VAL A 69 -5.52 8.48 1.42
CA VAL A 69 -5.25 8.75 2.83
C VAL A 69 -4.02 7.96 3.25
N ASN A 70 -2.88 8.63 3.28
CA ASN A 70 -1.63 8.09 3.76
C ASN A 70 -1.44 8.46 5.24
N GLY A 71 -0.86 7.57 6.02
CA GLY A 71 -0.47 7.87 7.38
C GLY A 71 0.91 8.51 7.41
N PHE A 72 1.89 7.72 7.72
CA PHE A 72 3.30 8.08 7.85
C PHE A 72 3.94 8.55 6.53
N ILE A 73 4.77 9.58 6.58
CA ILE A 73 5.58 10.08 5.43
C ILE A 73 7.08 10.17 5.77
N GLY A 74 7.51 9.54 6.84
CA GLY A 74 8.87 9.66 7.36
C GLY A 74 9.93 8.89 6.55
N ASN A 75 9.56 8.18 5.49
CA ASN A 75 10.52 7.51 4.62
C ASN A 75 10.32 7.85 3.14
N THR A 76 11.38 7.63 2.37
CA THR A 76 11.45 7.99 0.96
C THR A 76 10.51 7.16 0.08
N TRP A 77 10.20 5.92 0.45
CA TRP A 77 9.20 5.09 -0.24
C TRP A 77 7.81 5.76 -0.22
N ARG A 78 7.37 6.26 0.94
CA ARG A 78 6.07 6.95 1.07
C ARG A 78 6.03 8.25 0.29
N ILE A 79 7.13 9.00 0.28
CA ILE A 79 7.27 10.22 -0.52
C ILE A 79 7.14 9.87 -2.01
N GLN A 80 7.88 8.87 -2.48
CA GLN A 80 7.82 8.44 -3.87
C GLN A 80 6.44 7.88 -4.22
N MET A 81 5.78 7.16 -3.33
CA MET A 81 4.42 6.66 -3.50
C MET A 81 3.41 7.80 -3.76
N ILE A 82 3.47 8.87 -2.98
CA ILE A 82 2.61 10.06 -3.18
C ILE A 82 2.87 10.69 -4.54
N LYS A 83 4.15 10.87 -4.89
CA LYS A 83 4.55 11.41 -6.20
C LYS A 83 4.05 10.53 -7.35
N THR A 84 4.17 9.21 -7.22
CA THR A 84 3.69 8.25 -8.21
C THR A 84 2.17 8.27 -8.34
N ALA A 85 1.43 8.36 -7.23
CA ALA A 85 -0.03 8.49 -7.25
C ALA A 85 -0.47 9.73 -8.07
N LYS A 86 0.17 10.88 -7.84
CA LYS A 86 -0.09 12.11 -8.59
C LYS A 86 0.32 12.01 -10.06
N ALA A 87 1.48 11.39 -10.33
CA ALA A 87 1.92 11.14 -11.70
C ALA A 87 0.90 10.29 -12.47
N TYR A 88 0.36 9.25 -11.83
CA TYR A 88 -0.67 8.41 -12.45
C TYR A 88 -2.00 9.17 -12.65
N ALA A 89 -2.46 9.91 -11.66
CA ALA A 89 -3.69 10.71 -11.74
C ALA A 89 -3.61 11.78 -12.85
N ASP A 90 -2.41 12.29 -13.17
CA ASP A 90 -2.18 13.29 -14.21
C ASP A 90 -2.01 12.70 -15.62
N GLN A 91 -1.91 11.37 -15.77
CA GLN A 91 -1.89 10.75 -17.10
C GLN A 91 -3.19 11.08 -17.85
N PRO A 92 -3.16 11.50 -19.13
CA PRO A 92 -4.36 11.99 -19.85
C PRO A 92 -5.55 11.03 -19.79
N SER A 93 -5.31 9.73 -19.93
CA SER A 93 -6.35 8.69 -19.88
C SER A 93 -6.99 8.52 -18.50
N VAL A 94 -6.25 8.83 -17.44
CA VAL A 94 -6.73 8.76 -16.05
C VAL A 94 -7.37 10.08 -15.64
N LYS A 95 -6.70 11.20 -15.96
CA LYS A 95 -7.17 12.56 -15.63
C LYS A 95 -8.55 12.85 -16.17
N SER A 96 -8.86 12.39 -17.38
CA SER A 96 -10.20 12.56 -17.98
C SER A 96 -11.32 11.85 -17.21
N GLN A 97 -10.98 10.87 -16.38
CA GLN A 97 -11.92 10.12 -15.55
C GLN A 97 -12.04 10.68 -14.12
N LEU A 98 -11.19 11.65 -13.75
CA LEU A 98 -11.12 12.21 -12.41
C LEU A 98 -11.67 13.63 -12.38
N LYS A 99 -12.67 13.87 -11.54
CA LYS A 99 -13.11 15.19 -11.14
C LYS A 99 -12.15 15.82 -10.14
N GLU A 100 -11.66 14.99 -9.23
CA GLU A 100 -10.73 15.40 -8.18
C GLU A 100 -9.92 14.17 -7.73
N PHE A 101 -8.60 14.34 -7.59
CA PHE A 101 -7.74 13.40 -6.89
C PHE A 101 -7.04 14.12 -5.75
N LYS A 102 -7.29 13.70 -4.52
CA LYS A 102 -6.77 14.36 -3.34
C LYS A 102 -5.88 13.43 -2.53
N VAL A 103 -4.75 13.93 -2.05
CA VAL A 103 -3.82 13.20 -1.21
C VAL A 103 -3.71 13.92 0.14
N ILE A 104 -3.84 13.16 1.23
CA ILE A 104 -3.55 13.64 2.58
C ILE A 104 -2.65 12.67 3.30
N SER A 105 -1.68 13.20 4.03
CA SER A 105 -0.82 12.46 4.97
C SER A 105 -1.07 12.99 6.37
N THR A 106 -1.29 12.08 7.32
CA THR A 106 -1.70 12.40 8.69
C THR A 106 -0.60 12.18 9.72
N GLY A 107 0.60 11.80 9.28
CA GLY A 107 1.68 11.43 10.19
C GLY A 107 1.43 10.07 10.85
N GLU A 108 1.97 9.87 12.04
CA GLU A 108 1.81 8.64 12.83
C GLU A 108 0.51 8.63 13.68
N ASP A 109 -0.38 9.61 13.46
CA ASP A 109 -1.64 9.74 14.21
C ASP A 109 -2.74 8.89 13.56
N LEU A 110 -3.03 7.75 14.15
CA LEU A 110 -4.09 6.84 13.72
C LEU A 110 -5.48 7.47 13.80
N ALA A 111 -5.76 8.27 14.82
CA ALA A 111 -7.07 8.91 14.98
C ALA A 111 -7.28 9.95 13.87
N ALA A 112 -6.25 10.73 13.54
CA ALA A 112 -6.27 11.66 12.42
C ALA A 112 -6.45 10.92 11.07
N GLN A 113 -5.85 9.74 10.89
CA GLN A 113 -6.02 8.95 9.67
C GLN A 113 -7.45 8.44 9.52
N ILE A 114 -8.05 7.92 10.57
CA ILE A 114 -9.44 7.49 10.60
C ILE A 114 -10.39 8.67 10.35
N ALA A 115 -10.15 9.81 10.99
CA ALA A 115 -10.95 11.02 10.81
C ALA A 115 -10.88 11.54 9.36
N ALA A 116 -9.70 11.54 8.74
CA ALA A 116 -9.52 11.94 7.35
C ALA A 116 -10.28 11.03 6.38
N ALA A 117 -10.21 9.70 6.59
CA ALA A 117 -10.97 8.75 5.78
C ALA A 117 -12.48 8.98 5.91
N ASN A 118 -13.01 9.15 7.13
CA ASN A 118 -14.41 9.44 7.36
C ASN A 118 -14.84 10.78 6.73
N ASN A 119 -14.02 11.82 6.82
CA ASN A 119 -14.30 13.12 6.20
C ASN A 119 -14.43 13.02 4.66
N PHE A 120 -13.62 12.21 4.00
CA PHE A 120 -13.77 12.00 2.55
C PHE A 120 -15.04 11.23 2.22
N ILE A 121 -15.39 10.20 3.00
CA ILE A 121 -16.66 9.48 2.84
C ILE A 121 -17.84 10.45 2.98
N ASP A 122 -17.87 11.27 4.03
CA ASP A 122 -18.95 12.21 4.32
C ASP A 122 -19.02 13.38 3.31
N SER A 123 -17.87 13.75 2.73
CA SER A 123 -17.79 14.78 1.69
C SER A 123 -18.17 14.26 0.29
N GLY A 124 -18.65 13.02 0.18
CA GLY A 124 -19.16 12.43 -1.06
C GLY A 124 -18.05 12.11 -2.08
N TYR A 125 -16.89 11.67 -1.61
CA TYR A 125 -15.92 11.04 -2.51
C TYR A 125 -16.43 9.69 -2.96
N ASP A 126 -16.07 9.30 -4.18
CA ASP A 126 -16.52 8.04 -4.78
C ASP A 126 -15.68 6.86 -4.35
N ALA A 127 -14.38 7.09 -4.13
CA ALA A 127 -13.46 6.10 -3.59
C ALA A 127 -12.48 6.72 -2.58
N VAL A 128 -12.10 5.91 -1.58
CA VAL A 128 -11.05 6.23 -0.60
C VAL A 128 -10.03 5.12 -0.60
N ILE A 129 -8.78 5.48 -0.86
CA ILE A 129 -7.63 4.58 -0.86
C ILE A 129 -6.83 4.83 0.41
N ILE A 130 -6.47 3.78 1.14
CA ILE A 130 -5.81 3.91 2.44
C ILE A 130 -4.51 3.09 2.43
N ASN A 131 -3.43 3.71 2.89
CA ASN A 131 -2.24 3.01 3.33
C ASN A 131 -2.25 3.03 4.87
N ALA A 132 -2.74 1.95 5.48
CA ALA A 132 -3.17 1.93 6.88
C ALA A 132 -2.00 1.97 7.87
N LEU A 133 -2.09 2.81 8.92
CA LEU A 133 -1.16 2.78 10.05
C LEU A 133 -1.35 1.52 10.91
N ASN A 134 -2.61 1.14 11.13
CA ASN A 134 -2.99 -0.08 11.86
C ASN A 134 -4.16 -0.76 11.14
N PRO A 135 -3.93 -1.92 10.52
CA PRO A 135 -4.94 -2.62 9.70
C PRO A 135 -6.26 -2.92 10.42
N ALA A 136 -6.21 -3.34 11.68
CA ALA A 136 -7.38 -3.75 12.44
C ALA A 136 -8.31 -2.58 12.84
N ALA A 137 -7.77 -1.35 12.88
CA ALA A 137 -8.52 -0.18 13.34
C ALA A 137 -9.57 0.34 12.33
N PHE A 138 -9.53 -0.10 11.08
CA PHE A 138 -10.34 0.44 10.00
C PHE A 138 -11.67 -0.26 9.76
N ALA A 139 -12.02 -1.32 10.49
CA ALA A 139 -13.29 -2.03 10.32
C ALA A 139 -14.54 -1.10 10.38
N PRO A 140 -14.63 -0.10 11.30
CA PRO A 140 -15.75 0.85 11.31
C PRO A 140 -15.76 1.76 10.05
N VAL A 141 -14.59 2.15 9.54
CA VAL A 141 -14.46 2.98 8.32
C VAL A 141 -14.96 2.20 7.10
N VAL A 142 -14.56 0.93 6.98
CA VAL A 142 -15.05 0.03 5.90
C VAL A 142 -16.57 -0.09 5.93
N LYS A 143 -17.14 -0.33 7.09
CA LYS A 143 -18.61 -0.42 7.26
C LYS A 143 -19.30 0.89 6.84
N ARG A 144 -18.74 2.04 7.24
CA ARG A 144 -19.26 3.36 6.88
C ARG A 144 -19.17 3.61 5.37
N ALA A 145 -18.01 3.33 4.75
CA ALA A 145 -17.82 3.46 3.31
C ALA A 145 -18.84 2.63 2.52
N ASN A 146 -19.02 1.36 2.89
CA ASN A 146 -19.97 0.48 2.24
C ASN A 146 -21.41 0.97 2.40
N ALA A 147 -21.81 1.45 3.59
CA ALA A 147 -23.13 2.05 3.81
C ALA A 147 -23.37 3.31 2.97
N ALA A 148 -22.32 4.09 2.70
CA ALA A 148 -22.37 5.27 1.85
C ALA A 148 -22.16 4.96 0.35
N GLY A 149 -21.94 3.71 -0.04
CA GLY A 149 -21.64 3.32 -1.43
C GLY A 149 -20.29 3.87 -1.94
N VAL A 150 -19.35 4.11 -1.04
CA VAL A 150 -17.99 4.54 -1.34
C VAL A 150 -17.10 3.32 -1.48
N VAL A 151 -16.33 3.25 -2.58
CA VAL A 151 -15.37 2.16 -2.79
C VAL A 151 -14.17 2.39 -1.88
N LEU A 152 -13.91 1.45 -0.98
CA LEU A 152 -12.76 1.53 -0.09
C LEU A 152 -11.72 0.49 -0.47
N LEU A 153 -10.49 0.98 -0.70
CA LEU A 153 -9.36 0.14 -1.05
C LEU A 153 -8.19 0.41 -0.08
N SER A 154 -7.34 -0.57 0.06
CA SER A 154 -6.06 -0.40 0.74
C SER A 154 -4.95 -1.10 -0.03
N PHE A 155 -3.72 -0.65 0.19
CA PHE A 155 -2.54 -1.24 -0.46
C PHE A 155 -1.35 -1.20 0.49
N ASP A 156 -0.35 -2.05 0.23
CA ASP A 156 0.88 -2.18 1.02
C ASP A 156 0.57 -2.53 2.48
N ASN A 157 0.27 -1.58 3.32
CA ASN A 157 -0.28 -1.81 4.65
C ASN A 157 -1.81 -1.96 4.54
N VAL A 158 -2.24 -3.17 4.25
CA VAL A 158 -3.63 -3.46 3.90
C VAL A 158 -4.55 -3.55 5.11
N ILE A 159 -5.80 -3.13 4.93
CA ILE A 159 -6.84 -3.23 5.94
C ILE A 159 -7.32 -4.67 6.05
N GLU A 160 -7.43 -5.19 7.26
CA GLU A 160 -7.95 -6.53 7.54
C GLU A 160 -9.49 -6.53 7.52
N SER A 161 -10.07 -6.59 6.30
CA SER A 161 -11.52 -6.68 6.13
C SER A 161 -11.87 -7.40 4.83
N PRO A 162 -12.86 -8.34 4.86
CA PRO A 162 -13.34 -9.00 3.65
C PRO A 162 -14.20 -8.10 2.76
N ASP A 163 -14.56 -6.90 3.23
CA ASP A 163 -15.47 -5.96 2.55
C ASP A 163 -14.73 -4.74 1.98
N ALA A 164 -13.39 -4.75 2.00
CA ALA A 164 -12.52 -3.77 1.35
C ALA A 164 -11.65 -4.46 0.29
N VAL A 165 -11.31 -3.74 -0.77
CA VAL A 165 -10.34 -4.24 -1.75
C VAL A 165 -8.93 -4.03 -1.22
N THR A 166 -8.09 -5.05 -1.32
CA THR A 166 -6.68 -4.97 -0.95
C THR A 166 -5.79 -5.19 -2.18
N VAL A 167 -4.70 -4.41 -2.30
CA VAL A 167 -3.70 -4.54 -3.36
C VAL A 167 -2.34 -4.69 -2.70
N ASN A 168 -1.72 -5.85 -2.82
CA ASN A 168 -0.45 -6.09 -2.14
C ASN A 168 0.41 -7.14 -2.87
N VAL A 169 1.69 -7.19 -2.49
CA VAL A 169 2.56 -8.34 -2.72
C VAL A 169 2.48 -9.29 -1.54
N ASP A 170 2.96 -10.51 -1.73
CA ASP A 170 3.13 -11.45 -0.62
C ASP A 170 4.32 -11.01 0.26
N GLN A 171 4.02 -10.30 1.35
CA GLN A 171 5.02 -9.82 2.30
C GLN A 171 5.66 -10.96 3.09
N VAL A 172 4.92 -12.05 3.33
CA VAL A 172 5.47 -13.26 3.96
C VAL A 172 6.49 -13.91 3.03
N GLU A 173 6.18 -13.98 1.73
CA GLU A 173 7.11 -14.54 0.75
C GLU A 173 8.38 -13.69 0.60
N LEU A 174 8.31 -12.36 0.73
CA LEU A 174 9.51 -11.52 0.77
C LEU A 174 10.44 -11.88 1.92
N GLY A 175 9.90 -12.10 3.11
CA GLY A 175 10.67 -12.59 4.25
C GLY A 175 11.27 -13.97 4.00
N ARG A 176 10.49 -14.89 3.40
CA ARG A 176 10.98 -16.23 3.04
C ARG A 176 12.10 -16.18 2.00
N LEU A 177 12.00 -15.31 1.00
CA LEU A 177 13.04 -15.11 -0.01
C LEU A 177 14.35 -14.64 0.64
N ALA A 178 14.28 -13.67 1.53
CA ALA A 178 15.44 -13.17 2.27
C ALA A 178 16.13 -14.28 3.09
N ALA A 179 15.35 -15.05 3.84
CA ALA A 179 15.88 -16.14 4.66
C ALA A 179 16.51 -17.25 3.81
N ARG A 180 15.81 -17.70 2.75
CA ARG A 180 16.35 -18.73 1.84
C ARG A 180 17.67 -18.31 1.21
N TRP A 181 17.75 -17.05 0.78
CA TRP A 181 18.97 -16.52 0.18
C TRP A 181 20.11 -16.42 1.21
N LEU A 182 19.86 -15.88 2.41
CA LEU A 182 20.89 -15.83 3.47
C LEU A 182 21.39 -17.22 3.84
N LEU A 183 20.50 -18.21 3.98
CA LEU A 183 20.87 -19.59 4.28
C LEU A 183 21.71 -20.25 3.18
N LYS A 184 21.58 -19.79 1.93
CA LYS A 184 22.39 -20.22 0.78
C LYS A 184 23.78 -19.56 0.77
N GLU A 185 23.84 -18.27 1.07
CA GLU A 185 25.08 -17.49 1.03
C GLU A 185 25.99 -17.74 2.25
N ILE A 186 25.40 -17.95 3.43
CA ILE A 186 26.15 -18.16 4.66
C ILE A 186 26.68 -19.61 4.72
N LYS A 187 28.00 -19.73 4.83
CA LYS A 187 28.65 -21.03 4.99
C LYS A 187 28.51 -21.49 6.44
N GLY A 188 27.94 -22.67 6.63
CA GLY A 188 27.75 -23.29 7.94
C GLY A 188 26.30 -23.36 8.40
N ASP A 189 26.11 -23.99 9.57
CA ASP A 189 24.79 -24.33 10.08
C ASP A 189 24.47 -23.60 11.39
N SER A 190 25.30 -22.63 11.77
CA SER A 190 25.10 -21.80 12.95
C SER A 190 25.81 -20.45 12.77
N GLY A 191 25.37 -19.47 13.52
CA GLY A 191 25.93 -18.11 13.50
C GLY A 191 24.97 -17.09 14.08
N LYS A 192 25.21 -15.83 13.77
CA LYS A 192 24.42 -14.72 14.25
C LYS A 192 23.92 -13.89 13.08
N LEU A 193 22.61 -13.73 12.99
CA LEU A 193 21.93 -12.88 12.01
C LEU A 193 21.44 -11.61 12.67
N LEU A 194 21.40 -10.53 11.90
CA LEU A 194 20.74 -9.30 12.30
C LEU A 194 19.48 -9.12 11.47
N GLU A 195 18.34 -8.94 12.10
CA GLU A 195 17.10 -8.52 11.46
C GLU A 195 16.84 -7.05 11.75
N VAL A 196 16.79 -6.21 10.71
CA VAL A 196 16.47 -4.78 10.80
C VAL A 196 15.00 -4.60 10.46
N ARG A 197 14.19 -4.42 11.50
CA ARG A 197 12.72 -4.40 11.47
C ARG A 197 12.15 -3.05 11.01
N GLY A 198 10.92 -3.10 10.53
CA GLY A 198 10.08 -1.94 10.28
C GLY A 198 9.50 -1.31 11.56
N PRO A 199 8.52 -0.38 11.43
CA PRO A 199 7.80 0.17 12.57
C PRO A 199 6.99 -0.91 13.30
N SER A 200 7.12 -0.96 14.62
CA SER A 200 6.40 -1.93 15.46
C SER A 200 4.88 -1.82 15.30
N GLY A 201 4.19 -2.96 15.22
CA GLY A 201 2.73 -3.04 15.07
C GLY A 201 2.22 -2.90 13.62
N ASN A 202 3.14 -2.76 12.67
CA ASN A 202 2.80 -2.68 11.24
C ASN A 202 2.64 -4.08 10.63
N SER A 203 1.64 -4.27 9.75
CA SER A 203 1.38 -5.58 9.13
C SER A 203 2.50 -6.04 8.19
N VAL A 204 3.10 -5.13 7.45
CA VAL A 204 4.21 -5.45 6.54
C VAL A 204 5.43 -5.93 7.32
N ASP A 205 5.78 -5.23 8.43
CA ASP A 205 6.85 -5.65 9.32
C ASP A 205 6.59 -7.05 9.90
N ARG A 206 5.39 -7.28 10.43
CA ARG A 206 4.98 -8.57 10.99
C ARG A 206 5.08 -9.69 9.96
N ASP A 207 4.53 -9.49 8.78
CA ASP A 207 4.43 -10.53 7.77
C ASP A 207 5.79 -10.88 7.17
N ARG A 208 6.66 -9.89 6.91
CA ARG A 208 8.06 -10.10 6.52
C ARG A 208 8.85 -10.84 7.58
N HIS A 209 8.70 -10.45 8.84
CA HIS A 209 9.31 -11.13 9.98
C HIS A 209 8.87 -12.60 10.07
N ASN A 210 7.55 -12.84 10.02
CA ASN A 210 7.02 -14.20 10.09
C ASN A 210 7.56 -15.09 8.97
N GLY A 211 7.64 -14.56 7.74
CA GLY A 211 8.20 -15.31 6.60
C GLY A 211 9.69 -15.62 6.77
N PHE A 212 10.46 -14.66 7.29
CA PHE A 212 11.88 -14.84 7.56
C PHE A 212 12.12 -15.93 8.59
N HIS A 213 11.46 -15.85 9.75
CA HIS A 213 11.59 -16.82 10.83
C HIS A 213 11.03 -18.19 10.45
N GLU A 214 9.93 -18.28 9.70
CA GLU A 214 9.39 -19.55 9.22
C GLU A 214 10.43 -20.40 8.48
N VAL A 215 11.24 -19.78 7.64
CA VAL A 215 12.28 -20.47 6.88
C VAL A 215 13.46 -20.84 7.77
N LEU A 216 13.89 -19.94 8.66
CA LEU A 216 14.96 -20.23 9.62
C LEU A 216 14.61 -21.42 10.51
N ASP A 217 13.42 -21.42 11.11
CA ASP A 217 12.95 -22.49 12.01
C ASP A 217 12.88 -23.85 11.30
N LYS A 218 12.45 -23.86 10.06
CA LYS A 218 12.36 -25.08 9.23
C LYS A 218 13.71 -25.56 8.68
N SER A 219 14.74 -24.72 8.70
CA SER A 219 16.04 -25.04 8.11
C SER A 219 16.83 -26.09 8.89
N GLY A 220 16.54 -26.27 10.18
CA GLY A 220 17.32 -27.10 11.11
C GLY A 220 18.67 -26.50 11.50
N LYS A 221 19.02 -25.32 10.97
CA LYS A 221 20.24 -24.57 11.31
C LYS A 221 20.05 -23.76 12.59
N LYS A 222 21.16 -23.46 13.27
CA LYS A 222 21.13 -22.79 14.59
C LYS A 222 21.67 -21.36 14.49
N PHE A 223 20.86 -20.46 13.95
CA PHE A 223 21.18 -19.05 13.90
C PHE A 223 20.52 -18.31 15.08
N GLU A 224 21.34 -17.54 15.81
CA GLU A 224 20.85 -16.54 16.76
C GLU A 224 20.40 -15.32 15.94
N VAL A 225 19.15 -14.87 16.05
CA VAL A 225 18.66 -13.66 15.39
C VAL A 225 18.59 -12.54 16.41
N ILE A 226 19.35 -11.47 16.14
CA ILE A 226 19.26 -10.20 16.88
C ILE A 226 18.34 -9.28 16.07
N GLU A 227 17.36 -8.70 16.73
CA GLU A 227 16.40 -7.79 16.11
C GLU A 227 16.67 -6.35 16.53
N VAL A 228 16.65 -5.43 15.56
CA VAL A 228 16.69 -3.98 15.80
C VAL A 228 15.61 -3.28 14.96
N VAL A 229 15.13 -2.14 15.44
CA VAL A 229 14.08 -1.38 14.74
C VAL A 229 14.72 -0.28 13.88
N GLY A 230 14.70 -0.46 12.57
CA GLY A 230 15.22 0.50 11.58
C GLY A 230 14.15 1.43 11.01
N LYS A 231 12.87 1.16 11.26
CA LYS A 231 11.71 1.97 10.83
C LYS A 231 11.60 2.20 9.31
N TRP A 232 12.29 1.39 8.51
CA TRP A 232 12.43 1.56 7.06
C TRP A 232 13.02 2.92 6.65
N ASP A 233 13.90 3.44 7.49
CA ASP A 233 14.58 4.73 7.31
C ASP A 233 16.09 4.52 7.38
N ASP A 234 16.82 5.05 6.39
CA ASP A 234 18.25 4.82 6.24
C ASP A 234 19.05 5.30 7.45
N GLY A 235 18.76 6.49 7.97
CA GLY A 235 19.48 7.04 9.12
C GLY A 235 19.23 6.25 10.39
N THR A 236 17.97 5.85 10.62
CA THR A 236 17.58 5.02 11.78
C THR A 236 18.18 3.63 11.69
N ALA A 237 18.15 3.00 10.52
CA ALA A 237 18.73 1.68 10.28
C ALA A 237 20.26 1.72 10.46
N GLN A 238 20.95 2.72 9.87
CA GLN A 238 22.39 2.90 10.02
C GLN A 238 22.82 2.96 11.48
N LYS A 239 22.12 3.80 12.26
CA LYS A 239 22.41 3.93 13.70
C LYS A 239 22.13 2.61 14.43
N ALA A 240 20.98 1.98 14.23
CA ALA A 240 20.59 0.75 14.91
C ALA A 240 21.56 -0.42 14.61
N VAL A 241 22.00 -0.54 13.35
CA VAL A 241 22.98 -1.55 12.92
C VAL A 241 24.35 -1.26 13.52
N ALA A 242 24.82 -0.01 13.52
CA ALA A 242 26.09 0.36 14.13
C ALA A 242 26.10 0.07 15.64
N ASP A 243 25.01 0.39 16.36
CA ASP A 243 24.84 0.08 17.77
C ASP A 243 24.85 -1.45 18.02
N ALA A 244 24.16 -2.23 17.18
CA ALA A 244 24.17 -3.70 17.26
C ALA A 244 25.57 -4.27 17.03
N ILE A 245 26.34 -3.77 16.07
CA ILE A 245 27.72 -4.17 15.82
C ILE A 245 28.61 -3.83 17.03
N ALA A 246 28.44 -2.66 17.64
CA ALA A 246 29.19 -2.27 18.82
C ALA A 246 28.99 -3.23 20.00
N ILE A 247 27.77 -3.75 20.17
CA ILE A 247 27.38 -4.68 21.24
C ILE A 247 27.82 -6.12 20.90
N HIS A 248 27.39 -6.63 19.75
CA HIS A 248 27.49 -8.06 19.40
C HIS A 248 28.76 -8.41 18.61
N LYS A 249 29.52 -7.41 18.16
CA LYS A 249 30.81 -7.46 17.45
C LYS A 249 30.73 -8.03 16.05
N LYS A 250 30.12 -9.20 15.83
CA LYS A 250 30.11 -9.91 14.56
C LYS A 250 28.72 -10.44 14.23
N PHE A 251 28.34 -10.28 12.97
CA PHE A 251 27.20 -10.94 12.35
C PHE A 251 27.68 -11.74 11.13
N ASP A 252 26.93 -12.75 10.72
CA ASP A 252 27.21 -13.60 9.58
C ASP A 252 26.29 -13.28 8.38
N GLY A 253 25.21 -12.53 8.60
CA GLY A 253 24.31 -12.02 7.59
C GLY A 253 23.29 -11.04 8.17
N ILE A 254 22.71 -10.21 7.30
CA ILE A 254 21.70 -9.22 7.68
C ILE A 254 20.49 -9.37 6.78
N TYR A 255 19.31 -9.42 7.38
CA TYR A 255 18.04 -9.12 6.72
C TYR A 255 17.56 -7.73 7.14
N THR A 256 17.39 -6.84 6.17
CA THR A 256 16.82 -5.51 6.41
C THR A 256 15.53 -5.34 5.62
N GLN A 257 14.46 -5.04 6.32
CA GLN A 257 13.14 -4.87 5.73
C GLN A 257 12.98 -3.52 5.00
N GLY A 258 13.96 -2.63 5.13
CA GLY A 258 14.07 -1.29 4.56
C GLY A 258 15.09 -0.48 5.34
N GLY A 259 15.56 0.65 4.77
CA GLY A 259 16.75 1.34 5.25
C GLY A 259 18.02 0.57 4.90
N SER A 260 18.00 -0.08 3.74
CA SER A 260 19.04 -1.02 3.32
C SER A 260 20.32 -0.30 2.94
N THR A 261 20.20 0.90 2.39
CA THR A 261 21.35 1.79 2.11
C THR A 261 22.06 2.15 3.40
N GLY A 262 21.30 2.57 4.43
CA GLY A 262 21.84 2.88 5.76
C GLY A 262 22.43 1.65 6.45
N THR A 263 21.82 0.48 6.29
CA THR A 263 22.36 -0.79 6.82
C THR A 263 23.75 -1.11 6.28
N VAL A 264 23.95 -1.00 4.96
CA VAL A 264 25.29 -1.22 4.35
C VAL A 264 26.25 -0.10 4.75
N GLN A 265 25.78 1.15 4.84
CA GLN A 265 26.63 2.25 5.30
C GLN A 265 27.13 2.02 6.73
N ALA A 266 26.32 1.43 7.62
CA ALA A 266 26.77 1.06 8.96
C ALA A 266 27.91 0.03 8.96
N LEU A 267 27.90 -0.95 8.05
CA LEU A 267 29.03 -1.88 7.89
C LEU A 267 30.31 -1.13 7.50
N ILE A 268 30.20 -0.15 6.58
CA ILE A 268 31.32 0.66 6.12
C ILE A 268 31.89 1.51 7.28
N ASP A 269 31.03 2.25 7.97
CA ASP A 269 31.42 3.19 9.02
C ASP A 269 32.03 2.50 10.25
N THR A 270 31.53 1.30 10.57
CA THR A 270 32.05 0.50 11.70
C THR A 270 33.22 -0.39 11.33
N HIS A 271 33.67 -0.35 10.06
CA HIS A 271 34.70 -1.24 9.54
C HIS A 271 34.39 -2.74 9.76
N HIS A 272 33.11 -3.08 9.81
CA HIS A 272 32.68 -4.48 9.85
C HIS A 272 32.97 -5.12 8.48
N PRO A 273 33.51 -6.33 8.41
CA PRO A 273 33.66 -7.02 7.13
C PRO A 273 32.32 -7.10 6.39
N PHE A 274 32.36 -6.99 5.06
CA PHE A 274 31.15 -7.23 4.28
C PHE A 274 30.65 -8.66 4.46
N ILE A 275 29.36 -8.79 4.62
CA ILE A 275 28.62 -10.05 4.84
C ILE A 275 27.39 -10.02 3.92
N PRO A 276 26.73 -11.17 3.70
CA PRO A 276 25.48 -11.22 2.95
C PRO A 276 24.40 -10.28 3.58
N VAL A 277 23.82 -9.41 2.76
CA VAL A 277 22.73 -8.51 3.15
C VAL A 277 21.56 -8.72 2.22
N SER A 278 20.38 -9.04 2.75
CA SER A 278 19.12 -9.04 2.01
C SER A 278 18.35 -7.78 2.32
N GLY A 279 18.04 -6.98 1.30
CA GLY A 279 17.45 -5.65 1.47
C GLY A 279 16.27 -5.37 0.54
N GLU A 280 15.79 -4.12 0.59
CA GLU A 280 14.67 -3.61 -0.18
C GLU A 280 15.10 -3.10 -1.57
N THR A 281 14.16 -2.62 -2.39
CA THR A 281 14.38 -2.17 -3.77
C THR A 281 14.94 -0.75 -3.86
N GLU A 282 15.75 -0.34 -2.89
CA GLU A 282 16.40 0.96 -2.81
C GLU A 282 17.54 1.06 -3.83
N ASN A 283 17.57 2.14 -4.61
CA ASN A 283 18.62 2.40 -5.60
C ASN A 283 20.00 2.50 -4.95
N GLY A 284 20.11 3.19 -3.81
CA GLY A 284 21.37 3.35 -3.07
C GLY A 284 21.92 2.02 -2.60
N TYR A 285 21.09 1.16 -2.02
CA TYR A 285 21.49 -0.18 -1.63
C TYR A 285 22.03 -1.00 -2.81
N ARG A 286 21.32 -1.01 -3.94
CA ARG A 286 21.72 -1.75 -5.13
C ARG A 286 23.00 -1.20 -5.75
N LYS A 287 23.19 0.13 -5.73
CA LYS A 287 24.47 0.78 -6.12
C LYS A 287 25.63 0.35 -5.21
N LEU A 288 25.39 0.27 -3.88
CA LEU A 288 26.40 -0.21 -2.94
C LEU A 288 26.76 -1.68 -3.18
N CYS A 289 25.79 -2.55 -3.47
CA CYS A 289 26.04 -3.93 -3.85
C CYS A 289 26.93 -4.01 -5.09
N ALA A 290 26.64 -3.23 -6.13
CA ALA A 290 27.47 -3.18 -7.34
C ALA A 290 28.88 -2.63 -7.04
N LYS A 291 28.99 -1.57 -6.25
CA LYS A 291 30.26 -0.90 -5.93
C LYS A 291 31.22 -1.76 -5.11
N TYR A 292 30.69 -2.52 -4.16
CA TYR A 292 31.50 -3.26 -3.18
C TYR A 292 31.50 -4.78 -3.41
N ALA A 293 31.03 -5.22 -4.57
CA ALA A 293 30.99 -6.64 -4.94
C ALA A 293 32.35 -7.32 -4.83
N ASP A 294 33.39 -6.71 -5.40
CA ASP A 294 34.77 -7.22 -5.40
C ASP A 294 35.39 -7.19 -3.99
N GLN A 295 34.77 -6.49 -3.05
CA GLN A 295 35.20 -6.43 -1.65
C GLN A 295 34.39 -7.39 -0.75
N GLY A 296 33.50 -8.20 -1.34
CA GLY A 296 32.76 -9.26 -0.65
C GLY A 296 31.35 -8.88 -0.19
N LEU A 297 30.83 -7.71 -0.60
CA LEU A 297 29.41 -7.40 -0.36
C LEU A 297 28.55 -8.21 -1.33
N HIS A 298 27.86 -9.22 -0.79
CA HIS A 298 26.84 -9.95 -1.52
C HIS A 298 25.47 -9.44 -1.11
N GLY A 299 24.61 -9.16 -2.09
CA GLY A 299 23.29 -8.60 -1.84
C GLY A 299 22.17 -9.35 -2.54
N SER A 300 21.02 -9.44 -1.88
CA SER A 300 19.73 -9.69 -2.55
C SER A 300 18.78 -8.53 -2.25
N SER A 301 17.91 -8.25 -3.18
CA SER A 301 17.00 -7.12 -3.05
C SER A 301 15.62 -7.54 -3.50
N GLY A 302 14.66 -7.42 -2.59
CA GLY A 302 13.27 -7.79 -2.83
C GLY A 302 12.30 -6.78 -2.25
N GLY A 303 11.22 -6.54 -2.97
CA GLY A 303 10.19 -5.61 -2.51
C GLY A 303 9.16 -5.27 -3.58
N THR A 304 8.36 -4.28 -3.32
CA THR A 304 7.44 -3.71 -4.30
C THR A 304 7.68 -2.22 -4.41
N GLY A 305 7.91 -1.77 -5.63
CA GLY A 305 8.05 -0.34 -5.89
C GLY A 305 6.78 0.44 -5.49
N PRO A 306 6.91 1.73 -5.19
CA PRO A 306 5.81 2.61 -4.83
C PRO A 306 4.68 2.68 -5.86
N ALA A 307 4.92 2.25 -7.10
CA ALA A 307 3.93 2.26 -8.20
C ALA A 307 2.71 1.34 -7.97
N GLN A 308 2.71 0.48 -6.95
CA GLN A 308 1.51 -0.27 -6.55
C GLN A 308 0.30 0.63 -6.25
N VAL A 309 0.53 1.89 -5.84
CA VAL A 309 -0.55 2.87 -5.65
C VAL A 309 -1.30 3.16 -6.96
N ALA A 310 -0.60 3.17 -8.10
CA ALA A 310 -1.23 3.38 -9.41
C ALA A 310 -2.15 2.21 -9.78
N VAL A 311 -1.75 0.96 -9.48
CA VAL A 311 -2.62 -0.22 -9.64
C VAL A 311 -3.86 -0.09 -8.77
N THR A 312 -3.71 0.41 -7.55
CA THR A 312 -4.84 0.62 -6.62
C THR A 312 -5.81 1.69 -7.13
N ILE A 313 -5.30 2.81 -7.68
CA ILE A 313 -6.14 3.85 -8.31
C ILE A 313 -6.86 3.27 -9.53
N LYS A 314 -6.19 2.48 -10.36
CA LYS A 314 -6.79 1.79 -11.50
C LYS A 314 -7.93 0.85 -11.05
N ALA A 315 -7.72 0.08 -9.99
CA ALA A 315 -8.74 -0.79 -9.42
C ALA A 315 -9.93 -0.01 -8.85
N ALA A 316 -9.69 1.15 -8.22
CA ALA A 316 -10.75 2.03 -7.75
C ALA A 316 -11.63 2.53 -8.90
N ILE A 317 -11.03 2.99 -9.99
CA ILE A 317 -11.74 3.45 -11.19
C ILE A 317 -12.56 2.31 -11.79
N ALA A 318 -11.96 1.12 -11.94
CA ALA A 318 -12.67 -0.05 -12.48
C ALA A 318 -13.86 -0.45 -11.60
N ALA A 319 -13.72 -0.42 -10.27
CA ALA A 319 -14.82 -0.68 -9.34
C ALA A 319 -15.95 0.36 -9.47
N LEU A 320 -15.61 1.65 -9.61
CA LEU A 320 -16.58 2.74 -9.81
C LEU A 320 -17.33 2.63 -11.13
N GLN A 321 -16.70 2.06 -12.16
CA GLN A 321 -17.35 1.72 -13.43
C GLN A 321 -18.30 0.51 -13.35
N GLY A 322 -18.43 -0.11 -12.17
CA GLY A 322 -19.28 -1.25 -11.93
C GLY A 322 -18.68 -2.59 -12.37
N ASN A 323 -17.37 -2.65 -12.58
CA ASN A 323 -16.71 -3.90 -12.94
C ASN A 323 -16.44 -4.77 -11.69
N PRO A 324 -16.54 -6.11 -11.80
CA PRO A 324 -16.07 -7.01 -10.77
C PRO A 324 -14.56 -6.86 -10.53
N ILE A 325 -14.16 -6.73 -9.26
CA ILE A 325 -12.76 -6.61 -8.84
C ILE A 325 -12.46 -7.69 -7.80
N PRO A 326 -11.32 -8.40 -7.89
CA PRO A 326 -10.92 -9.29 -6.81
C PRO A 326 -10.85 -8.54 -5.48
N GLN A 327 -11.40 -9.09 -4.44
CA GLN A 327 -11.32 -8.51 -3.09
C GLN A 327 -9.87 -8.35 -2.63
N SER A 328 -8.99 -9.27 -3.04
CA SER A 328 -7.56 -9.17 -2.81
C SER A 328 -6.81 -9.37 -4.12
N ILE A 329 -6.10 -8.33 -4.55
CA ILE A 329 -5.30 -8.29 -5.77
C ILE A 329 -3.84 -8.58 -5.41
N ALA A 330 -3.29 -9.64 -6.00
CA ALA A 330 -1.90 -10.02 -5.85
C ALA A 330 -1.01 -9.31 -6.88
N LEU A 331 0.00 -8.61 -6.38
CA LEU A 331 1.05 -8.04 -7.22
C LEU A 331 2.26 -8.98 -7.28
N PRO A 332 3.03 -8.97 -8.38
CA PRO A 332 4.24 -9.77 -8.47
C PRO A 332 5.30 -9.27 -7.49
N VAL A 333 6.00 -10.19 -6.85
CA VAL A 333 7.19 -9.90 -6.06
C VAL A 333 8.34 -9.56 -7.00
N SER A 334 8.96 -8.40 -6.83
CA SER A 334 10.23 -8.06 -7.47
C SER A 334 11.37 -8.56 -6.59
N TYR A 335 12.24 -9.40 -7.16
CA TYR A 335 13.38 -9.94 -6.43
C TYR A 335 14.56 -10.15 -7.38
N VAL A 336 15.74 -9.73 -6.96
CA VAL A 336 16.99 -9.90 -7.71
C VAL A 336 18.14 -10.18 -6.75
N GLU A 337 19.03 -11.09 -7.15
CA GLU A 337 20.27 -11.40 -6.43
C GLU A 337 21.46 -10.79 -7.18
N PHE A 338 22.44 -10.23 -6.47
CA PHE A 338 23.75 -9.96 -7.05
C PHE A 338 24.46 -11.31 -7.32
N PRO A 339 25.14 -11.54 -8.46
CA PRO A 339 25.57 -10.55 -9.46
C PRO A 339 24.60 -10.29 -10.61
N ASN A 340 23.35 -10.72 -10.54
CA ASN A 340 22.39 -10.58 -11.64
C ASN A 340 21.77 -9.18 -11.74
N MET A 341 22.06 -8.28 -10.79
CA MET A 341 21.61 -6.89 -10.85
C MET A 341 22.24 -6.14 -12.02
N LYS A 342 21.42 -5.50 -12.85
CA LYS A 342 21.84 -4.81 -14.07
C LYS A 342 21.67 -3.31 -13.94
N GLU A 343 22.70 -2.58 -14.31
CA GLU A 343 22.66 -1.13 -14.46
C GLU A 343 21.61 -0.71 -15.51
N GLY A 344 20.87 0.35 -15.24
CA GLY A 344 19.80 0.86 -16.10
C GLY A 344 18.50 0.05 -16.04
N GLN A 345 18.46 -1.07 -15.30
CA GLN A 345 17.29 -1.91 -15.09
C GLN A 345 16.98 -2.07 -13.58
N ASP A 346 17.97 -2.54 -12.83
CA ASP A 346 17.84 -2.85 -11.41
C ASP A 346 18.41 -1.75 -10.51
N TYR A 347 19.35 -0.95 -11.00
CA TYR A 347 19.82 0.25 -10.35
C TYR A 347 20.26 1.30 -11.37
N TYR A 348 20.26 2.56 -10.94
CA TYR A 348 20.52 3.73 -11.79
C TYR A 348 21.59 4.62 -11.14
N PRO A 349 22.84 4.67 -11.67
CA PRO A 349 23.92 5.49 -11.10
C PRO A 349 23.56 6.96 -10.96
N ASP A 350 22.84 7.52 -11.94
CA ASP A 350 22.49 8.94 -12.03
C ASP A 350 21.28 9.34 -11.17
N LEU A 351 20.56 8.36 -10.58
CA LEU A 351 19.43 8.64 -9.69
C LEU A 351 19.87 8.68 -8.23
N ASN A 352 19.10 9.44 -7.44
CA ASN A 352 19.31 9.54 -6.00
C ASN A 352 19.23 8.16 -5.33
N ASP A 353 20.03 7.98 -4.28
CA ASP A 353 20.07 6.74 -3.49
C ASP A 353 18.70 6.42 -2.87
N ASN A 354 17.92 7.44 -2.54
CA ASN A 354 16.57 7.32 -1.99
C ASN A 354 15.49 6.96 -3.02
N PHE A 355 15.85 6.75 -4.29
CA PHE A 355 14.90 6.31 -5.31
C PHE A 355 14.63 4.82 -5.15
N PHE A 356 13.34 4.43 -5.18
CA PHE A 356 12.93 3.03 -5.20
C PHE A 356 12.75 2.55 -6.63
N VAL A 357 13.34 1.43 -6.95
CA VAL A 357 13.21 0.78 -8.26
C VAL A 357 11.93 -0.06 -8.30
N GLY A 358 11.43 -0.36 -9.50
CA GLY A 358 10.20 -1.15 -9.64
C GLY A 358 8.95 -0.27 -9.82
N ASN A 359 9.05 0.72 -10.72
CA ASN A 359 7.96 1.65 -11.02
C ASN A 359 7.13 1.24 -12.25
N SER A 360 7.01 -0.06 -12.50
CA SER A 360 6.32 -0.60 -13.66
C SER A 360 5.53 -1.86 -13.34
N PHE A 361 4.30 -1.89 -13.83
CA PHE A 361 3.42 -3.07 -13.86
C PHE A 361 2.91 -3.25 -15.30
N PRO A 362 3.69 -3.91 -16.17
CA PRO A 362 3.36 -4.03 -17.61
C PRO A 362 2.00 -4.65 -17.88
N ALA A 363 1.60 -5.67 -17.11
CA ALA A 363 0.28 -6.29 -17.21
C ALA A 363 -0.88 -5.31 -16.94
N CYS A 364 -0.58 -4.20 -16.23
CA CYS A 364 -1.53 -3.13 -15.93
C CYS A 364 -1.44 -1.95 -16.90
N ASN A 365 -0.52 -1.97 -17.86
CA ASN A 365 -0.13 -0.81 -18.68
C ASN A 365 0.30 0.39 -17.80
N ILE A 366 1.01 0.10 -16.71
CA ILE A 366 1.54 1.10 -15.78
C ILE A 366 3.07 1.07 -15.85
N GLY A 367 3.66 2.24 -16.07
CA GLY A 367 5.10 2.46 -16.03
C GLY A 367 5.38 3.95 -15.92
N PHE A 368 6.45 4.28 -15.20
CA PHE A 368 6.89 5.65 -14.99
C PHE A 368 8.38 5.75 -15.14
N THR A 369 8.83 6.81 -15.80
CA THR A 369 10.20 7.28 -15.72
C THR A 369 10.46 7.95 -14.36
N ALA A 370 11.72 7.99 -13.95
CA ALA A 370 12.09 8.70 -12.73
C ALA A 370 11.67 10.18 -12.77
N ASN A 371 11.80 10.84 -13.94
CA ASN A 371 11.45 12.25 -14.09
C ASN A 371 9.94 12.51 -13.93
N GLU A 372 9.09 11.61 -14.43
CA GLU A 372 7.63 11.73 -14.24
C GLU A 372 7.25 11.66 -12.76
N ILE A 373 7.92 10.80 -11.99
CA ILE A 373 7.67 10.68 -10.56
C ILE A 373 8.27 11.87 -9.81
N MET A 374 9.56 12.13 -10.00
CA MET A 374 10.29 13.11 -9.21
C MET A 374 9.86 14.55 -9.46
N GLY A 375 9.25 14.83 -10.62
CA GLY A 375 8.63 16.11 -10.95
C GLY A 375 7.33 16.43 -10.17
N LYS A 376 6.80 15.49 -9.38
CA LYS A 376 5.59 15.70 -8.57
C LYS A 376 5.90 16.12 -7.14
N SER A 377 4.96 16.86 -6.53
CA SER A 377 5.03 17.28 -5.13
C SER A 377 4.58 16.15 -4.18
N GLU A 378 5.23 16.03 -3.03
CA GLU A 378 4.81 15.13 -1.94
C GLU A 378 3.82 15.77 -0.96
N THR A 379 3.55 17.07 -1.07
CA THR A 379 2.68 17.79 -0.13
C THR A 379 1.21 17.37 -0.24
N ASN A 380 0.46 17.56 0.84
CA ASN A 380 -1.00 17.42 0.84
C ASN A 380 -1.62 18.41 -0.17
N GLN A 381 -2.61 17.95 -0.90
CA GLN A 381 -3.34 18.75 -1.90
C GLN A 381 -4.82 18.45 -1.85
#